data_a149ce98a1e207a4297aa8435686e084
#
_entry.id   a149ce98a1e207a4297aa8435686e084
#
_cell.length_a   1.000
_cell.length_b   1.000
_cell.length_c   1.000
_cell.angle_alpha   90.00
_cell.angle_beta   90.00
_cell.angle_gamma   90.00
#
_symmetry.space_group_name_H-M   'P 1'
#
loop_
_entity.id
_entity.type
_entity.pdbx_description
1 polymer ?
#
loop_
_entity_poly.entity_id
_entity_poly.type
_entity_poly.pdbx_seq_one_letter_code
_entity_poly.pdbx_strand_id
1 'polypeptide(L)'
;MGSQIAAHCVNAGLKVKLLDLKSDDPDRPNKTAEESIQKLTKMNPAPLGDPDWADRITPGNFDDNLEWVTDADWVCEVIVERMDIKKDMMAKLDKVRKPGTIVSSNTSGLPISDISEDVSDEFKEHFLGTHFFNPPRYMKLLEIIPTKMTNDAVTEYMTGFCEKILGKGVVQCKDTPNFIANRIGVFSMASIMPWFFDGKFRAEEIDFLTGTLTGYSKAATFRTADMAGLDVLNHVAENLYPAVPDDERRGREHVLRCPESAPAREYPDDRTGLRPHRPGLIVSRSHFIH
;
A
#
# COMPACT_ATOMS: atom_id res chain seq x y z
N MET A 1 4.23 4.52 -2.97
CA MET A 1 4.28 3.82 -1.66
C MET A 1 5.65 3.20 -1.40
N GLY A 2 6.21 2.37 -2.29
CA GLY A 2 7.45 1.62 -2.04
C GLY A 2 8.60 2.46 -1.49
N SER A 3 9.00 3.55 -2.16
CA SER A 3 10.06 4.42 -1.67
C SER A 3 9.79 5.03 -0.28
N GLN A 4 8.53 5.32 0.06
CA GLN A 4 8.17 5.85 1.37
C GLN A 4 8.22 4.77 2.48
N ILE A 5 7.89 3.50 2.16
CA ILE A 5 8.10 2.38 3.08
C ILE A 5 9.61 2.14 3.28
N ALA A 6 10.40 2.22 2.19
CA ALA A 6 11.87 2.18 2.26
C ALA A 6 12.42 3.27 3.21
N ALA A 7 11.95 4.51 3.06
CA ALA A 7 12.31 5.61 3.96
C ALA A 7 11.92 5.32 5.41
N HIS A 8 10.74 4.73 5.65
CA HIS A 8 10.30 4.38 6.99
C HIS A 8 11.19 3.28 7.62
N CYS A 9 11.60 2.29 6.83
CA CYS A 9 12.54 1.26 7.26
C CYS A 9 13.93 1.87 7.59
N VAL A 10 14.43 2.78 6.78
CA VAL A 10 15.69 3.50 7.05
C VAL A 10 15.59 4.35 8.31
N ASN A 11 14.46 5.01 8.57
CA ASN A 11 14.21 5.74 9.82
C ASN A 11 14.30 4.83 11.06
N ALA A 12 13.96 3.55 10.90
CA ALA A 12 14.09 2.53 11.94
C ALA A 12 15.51 1.92 12.03
N GLY A 13 16.47 2.42 11.25
CA GLY A 13 17.87 1.95 11.26
C GLY A 13 18.14 0.72 10.41
N LEU A 14 17.21 0.29 9.57
CA LEU A 14 17.37 -0.88 8.71
C LEU A 14 18.20 -0.57 7.47
N LYS A 15 18.91 -1.57 6.95
CA LYS A 15 19.56 -1.50 5.64
C LYS A 15 18.53 -1.84 4.56
N VAL A 16 18.36 -0.96 3.60
CA VAL A 16 17.29 -1.05 2.60
C VAL A 16 17.85 -1.03 1.19
N LYS A 17 17.40 -1.95 0.36
CA LYS A 17 17.58 -1.94 -1.09
C LYS A 17 16.21 -1.67 -1.72
N LEU A 18 16.13 -0.70 -2.62
CA LEU A 18 14.91 -0.36 -3.35
C LEU A 18 15.08 -0.77 -4.81
N LEU A 19 14.34 -1.80 -5.21
CA LEU A 19 14.29 -2.24 -6.61
C LEU A 19 13.05 -1.66 -7.30
N ASP A 20 13.23 -1.20 -8.54
CA ASP A 20 12.15 -0.68 -9.40
C ASP A 20 12.35 -1.19 -10.84
N LEU A 21 11.53 -0.75 -11.76
CA LEU A 21 11.70 -1.07 -13.19
C LEU A 21 13.05 -0.55 -13.70
N LYS A 22 13.72 -1.37 -14.52
CA LYS A 22 14.90 -0.96 -15.24
C LYS A 22 14.59 0.22 -16.15
N SER A 23 15.47 1.21 -16.18
CA SER A 23 15.32 2.38 -17.04
C SER A 23 15.73 2.04 -18.47
N ASP A 24 15.11 2.71 -19.45
CA ASP A 24 15.52 2.66 -20.86
C ASP A 24 16.86 3.38 -21.13
N ASP A 25 17.37 4.12 -20.15
CA ASP A 25 18.67 4.80 -20.20
C ASP A 25 19.79 3.79 -19.86
N PRO A 26 20.62 3.37 -20.83
CA PRO A 26 21.62 2.34 -20.62
C PRO A 26 22.74 2.79 -19.66
N ASP A 27 23.00 4.10 -19.55
CA ASP A 27 24.02 4.65 -18.65
C ASP A 27 23.49 4.76 -17.20
N ARG A 28 22.17 4.71 -17.03
CA ARG A 28 21.50 4.80 -15.72
C ARG A 28 20.39 3.77 -15.57
N PRO A 29 20.70 2.47 -15.50
CA PRO A 29 19.71 1.40 -15.44
C PRO A 29 18.81 1.49 -14.19
N ASN A 30 19.28 2.07 -13.09
CA ASN A 30 18.57 2.23 -11.81
C ASN A 30 17.88 3.59 -11.65
N LYS A 31 17.81 4.42 -12.70
CA LYS A 31 17.27 5.79 -12.68
C LYS A 31 15.89 5.88 -12.03
N THR A 32 15.02 4.90 -12.25
CA THR A 32 13.66 4.87 -11.68
C THR A 32 13.71 4.83 -10.15
N ALA A 33 14.52 3.95 -9.58
CA ALA A 33 14.71 3.85 -8.14
C ALA A 33 15.44 5.08 -7.58
N GLU A 34 16.50 5.56 -8.25
CA GLU A 34 17.25 6.76 -7.87
C GLU A 34 16.35 8.00 -7.78
N GLU A 35 15.55 8.28 -8.82
CA GLU A 35 14.61 9.40 -8.83
C GLU A 35 13.54 9.26 -7.74
N SER A 36 13.09 8.03 -7.45
CA SER A 36 12.12 7.76 -6.40
C SER A 36 12.72 8.06 -5.02
N ILE A 37 13.99 7.71 -4.78
CA ILE A 37 14.72 8.05 -3.55
C ILE A 37 14.94 9.57 -3.46
N GLN A 38 15.39 10.21 -4.54
CA GLN A 38 15.62 11.66 -4.55
C GLN A 38 14.35 12.46 -4.25
N LYS A 39 13.18 11.99 -4.68
CA LYS A 39 11.89 12.63 -4.35
C LYS A 39 11.60 12.64 -2.87
N LEU A 40 12.04 11.63 -2.10
CA LEU A 40 11.81 11.56 -0.66
C LEU A 40 12.37 12.79 0.09
N THR A 41 13.49 13.34 -0.37
CA THR A 41 14.14 14.52 0.26
C THR A 41 13.34 15.82 0.10
N LYS A 42 12.39 15.85 -0.85
CA LYS A 42 11.60 17.04 -1.19
C LYS A 42 10.12 16.90 -0.85
N MET A 43 9.68 15.74 -0.36
CA MET A 43 8.27 15.51 -0.03
C MET A 43 7.84 16.25 1.23
N ASN A 44 6.58 16.71 1.22
CA ASN A 44 5.91 17.24 2.40
C ASN A 44 4.55 16.52 2.59
N PRO A 45 4.29 15.88 3.73
CA PRO A 45 5.17 15.74 4.91
C PRO A 45 6.42 14.88 4.62
N ALA A 46 7.52 15.19 5.30
CA ALA A 46 8.82 14.54 5.06
C ALA A 46 8.82 13.05 5.43
N PRO A 47 9.09 12.12 4.50
CA PRO A 47 9.11 10.68 4.79
C PRO A 47 10.38 10.24 5.54
N LEU A 48 11.50 10.94 5.36
CA LEU A 48 12.77 10.70 6.06
C LEU A 48 12.86 11.53 7.35
N GLY A 49 13.54 11.00 8.36
CA GLY A 49 13.87 11.71 9.58
C GLY A 49 14.88 12.82 9.34
N ASP A 50 15.85 12.52 8.48
CA ASP A 50 16.86 13.42 7.97
C ASP A 50 16.96 13.20 6.45
N PRO A 51 16.97 14.26 5.62
CA PRO A 51 17.12 14.13 4.16
C PRO A 51 18.38 13.35 3.73
N ASP A 52 19.48 13.44 4.47
CA ASP A 52 20.74 12.75 4.18
C ASP A 52 20.62 11.22 4.35
N TRP A 53 19.58 10.74 5.03
CA TRP A 53 19.33 9.31 5.16
C TRP A 53 18.83 8.66 3.86
N ALA A 54 18.50 9.45 2.83
CA ALA A 54 18.23 8.95 1.49
C ALA A 54 19.40 8.10 0.95
N ASP A 55 20.65 8.46 1.28
CA ASP A 55 21.87 7.75 0.87
C ASP A 55 22.01 6.35 1.50
N ARG A 56 21.19 6.03 2.51
CA ARG A 56 21.13 4.69 3.13
C ARG A 56 20.25 3.72 2.36
N ILE A 57 19.53 4.19 1.33
CA ILE A 57 18.71 3.36 0.46
C ILE A 57 19.51 3.05 -0.80
N THR A 58 19.83 1.78 -1.03
CA THR A 58 20.57 1.36 -2.23
C THR A 58 19.57 1.19 -3.39
N PRO A 59 19.69 1.96 -4.49
CA PRO A 59 18.83 1.79 -5.65
C PRO A 59 19.27 0.60 -6.51
N GLY A 60 18.31 -0.13 -7.08
CA GLY A 60 18.51 -1.21 -8.03
C GLY A 60 17.33 -1.37 -8.98
N ASN A 61 17.39 -2.36 -9.84
CA ASN A 61 16.30 -2.72 -10.74
C ASN A 61 16.01 -4.23 -10.72
N PHE A 62 14.81 -4.62 -11.18
CA PHE A 62 14.39 -6.02 -11.15
C PHE A 62 15.18 -6.94 -12.08
N ASP A 63 15.72 -6.41 -13.19
CA ASP A 63 16.40 -7.21 -14.21
C ASP A 63 17.85 -7.55 -13.81
N ASP A 64 18.56 -6.58 -13.23
CA ASP A 64 19.99 -6.71 -12.95
C ASP A 64 20.29 -7.02 -11.46
N ASN A 65 19.32 -6.80 -10.54
CA ASN A 65 19.61 -6.84 -9.11
C ASN A 65 18.62 -7.69 -8.30
N LEU A 66 17.80 -8.52 -8.95
CA LEU A 66 16.83 -9.34 -8.23
C LEU A 66 17.51 -10.36 -7.29
N GLU A 67 18.72 -10.80 -7.61
CA GLU A 67 19.55 -11.68 -6.78
C GLU A 67 19.89 -11.08 -5.40
N TRP A 68 19.75 -9.77 -5.22
CA TRP A 68 19.91 -9.15 -3.88
C TRP A 68 18.93 -9.67 -2.83
N VAL A 69 17.86 -10.31 -3.28
CA VAL A 69 16.87 -10.96 -2.41
C VAL A 69 17.48 -12.14 -1.64
N THR A 70 18.55 -12.79 -2.17
CA THR A 70 19.23 -13.90 -1.48
C THR A 70 19.79 -13.50 -0.12
N ASP A 71 20.13 -12.22 0.06
CA ASP A 71 20.64 -11.67 1.31
C ASP A 71 19.58 -11.00 2.20
N ALA A 72 18.32 -10.98 1.73
CA ALA A 72 17.26 -10.31 2.46
C ALA A 72 16.69 -11.18 3.58
N ASP A 73 16.31 -10.56 4.69
CA ASP A 73 15.52 -11.17 5.74
C ASP A 73 14.03 -10.94 5.50
N TRP A 74 13.67 -9.80 4.90
CA TRP A 74 12.30 -9.43 4.54
C TRP A 74 12.26 -8.74 3.19
N VAL A 75 11.32 -9.15 2.35
CA VAL A 75 10.99 -8.54 1.06
C VAL A 75 9.56 -8.00 1.13
N CYS A 76 9.39 -6.70 0.91
CA CYS A 76 8.08 -6.07 0.81
C CYS A 76 7.78 -5.70 -0.63
N GLU A 77 6.85 -6.40 -1.25
CA GLU A 77 6.40 -6.14 -2.61
C GLU A 77 5.38 -4.98 -2.61
N VAL A 78 5.64 -3.98 -3.46
CA VAL A 78 4.82 -2.77 -3.62
C VAL A 78 4.69 -2.40 -5.11
N ILE A 79 4.57 -3.40 -5.97
CA ILE A 79 4.40 -3.19 -7.42
C ILE A 79 2.94 -2.84 -7.78
N VAL A 80 2.66 -2.68 -9.08
CA VAL A 80 1.33 -2.33 -9.57
C VAL A 80 0.25 -3.32 -9.11
N GLU A 81 -0.96 -2.83 -8.84
CA GLU A 81 -2.08 -3.60 -8.30
C GLU A 81 -2.75 -4.42 -9.40
N ARG A 82 -2.01 -5.41 -9.92
CA ARG A 82 -2.44 -6.35 -10.96
C ARG A 82 -2.03 -7.77 -10.57
N MET A 83 -3.01 -8.66 -10.50
CA MET A 83 -2.84 -10.04 -10.06
C MET A 83 -1.79 -10.81 -10.88
N ASP A 84 -1.85 -10.71 -12.20
CA ASP A 84 -0.93 -11.37 -13.13
C ASP A 84 0.53 -10.95 -12.91
N ILE A 85 0.76 -9.65 -12.73
CA ILE A 85 2.11 -9.10 -12.50
C ILE A 85 2.63 -9.49 -11.10
N LYS A 86 1.76 -9.49 -10.09
CA LYS A 86 2.14 -9.90 -8.73
C LYS A 86 2.50 -11.39 -8.68
N LYS A 87 1.69 -12.27 -9.30
CA LYS A 87 2.00 -13.71 -9.40
C LYS A 87 3.34 -13.96 -10.10
N ASP A 88 3.61 -13.29 -11.22
CA ASP A 88 4.90 -13.39 -11.92
C ASP A 88 6.07 -12.96 -11.02
N MET A 89 5.92 -11.87 -10.26
CA MET A 89 6.93 -11.42 -9.31
C MET A 89 7.14 -12.43 -8.19
N MET A 90 6.07 -12.99 -7.59
CA MET A 90 6.20 -14.01 -6.55
C MET A 90 6.92 -15.25 -7.06
N ALA A 91 6.61 -15.71 -8.27
CA ALA A 91 7.30 -16.83 -8.91
C ALA A 91 8.79 -16.56 -9.18
N LYS A 92 9.17 -15.30 -9.45
CA LYS A 92 10.59 -14.90 -9.55
C LYS A 92 11.27 -14.89 -8.19
N LEU A 93 10.60 -14.34 -7.16
CA LEU A 93 11.11 -14.28 -5.79
C LEU A 93 11.31 -15.68 -5.19
N ASP A 94 10.38 -16.62 -5.45
CA ASP A 94 10.47 -17.99 -4.98
C ASP A 94 11.73 -18.71 -5.47
N LYS A 95 12.19 -18.38 -6.69
CA LYS A 95 13.40 -18.97 -7.30
C LYS A 95 14.70 -18.43 -6.74
N VAL A 96 14.71 -17.17 -6.27
CA VAL A 96 15.98 -16.47 -5.94
C VAL A 96 16.15 -16.24 -4.44
N ARG A 97 15.08 -16.18 -3.64
CA ARG A 97 15.20 -15.97 -2.20
C ARG A 97 15.86 -17.17 -1.50
N LYS A 98 16.51 -16.94 -0.37
CA LYS A 98 16.91 -18.03 0.51
C LYS A 98 15.71 -18.59 1.28
N PRO A 99 15.70 -19.88 1.64
CA PRO A 99 14.69 -20.44 2.53
C PRO A 99 14.57 -19.63 3.83
N GLY A 100 13.34 -19.41 4.28
CA GLY A 100 13.07 -18.62 5.49
C GLY A 100 13.04 -17.10 5.30
N THR A 101 13.37 -16.56 4.11
CA THR A 101 13.13 -15.14 3.83
C THR A 101 11.63 -14.87 3.84
N ILE A 102 11.21 -13.93 4.67
CA ILE A 102 9.81 -13.51 4.72
C ILE A 102 9.52 -12.62 3.50
N VAL A 103 8.45 -12.91 2.79
CA VAL A 103 7.96 -12.07 1.69
C VAL A 103 6.58 -11.54 2.06
N SER A 104 6.34 -10.27 1.79
CA SER A 104 5.03 -9.68 1.98
C SER A 104 4.58 -8.85 0.79
N SER A 105 3.28 -8.79 0.54
CA SER A 105 2.69 -7.88 -0.43
C SER A 105 2.00 -6.71 0.28
N ASN A 106 2.20 -5.50 -0.23
CA ASN A 106 1.51 -4.30 0.23
C ASN A 106 0.25 -4.02 -0.61
N THR A 107 -0.37 -5.05 -1.16
CA THR A 107 -1.65 -4.91 -1.86
C THR A 107 -2.70 -4.28 -0.95
N SER A 108 -3.62 -3.51 -1.53
CA SER A 108 -4.68 -2.84 -0.78
C SER A 108 -6.01 -3.60 -0.79
N GLY A 109 -6.14 -4.65 -1.63
CA GLY A 109 -7.42 -5.36 -1.75
C GLY A 109 -7.39 -6.66 -2.54
N LEU A 110 -6.28 -7.01 -3.19
CA LEU A 110 -6.15 -8.32 -3.84
C LEU A 110 -5.98 -9.42 -2.78
N PRO A 111 -6.62 -10.59 -2.95
CA PRO A 111 -6.48 -11.70 -2.02
C PRO A 111 -5.01 -12.15 -1.91
N ILE A 112 -4.50 -12.21 -0.70
CA ILE A 112 -3.08 -12.58 -0.43
C ILE A 112 -2.82 -14.02 -0.84
N SER A 113 -3.78 -14.92 -0.56
CA SER A 113 -3.72 -16.33 -0.98
C SER A 113 -3.58 -16.50 -2.49
N ASP A 114 -4.32 -15.70 -3.28
CA ASP A 114 -4.29 -15.80 -4.73
C ASP A 114 -2.97 -15.30 -5.32
N ILE A 115 -2.37 -14.27 -4.70
CA ILE A 115 -1.04 -13.76 -5.11
C ILE A 115 0.04 -14.83 -4.99
N SER A 116 -0.07 -15.72 -4.00
CA SER A 116 0.90 -16.80 -3.75
C SER A 116 0.43 -18.18 -4.24
N GLU A 117 -0.60 -18.28 -5.08
CA GLU A 117 -1.17 -19.56 -5.50
C GLU A 117 -0.14 -20.47 -6.19
N ASP A 118 0.68 -19.90 -7.09
CA ASP A 118 1.56 -20.61 -8.01
C ASP A 118 3.02 -20.76 -7.51
N VAL A 119 3.28 -20.52 -6.22
CA VAL A 119 4.63 -20.65 -5.63
C VAL A 119 4.75 -21.87 -4.74
N SER A 120 5.97 -22.21 -4.29
CA SER A 120 6.23 -23.34 -3.42
C SER A 120 5.52 -23.24 -2.06
N ASP A 121 5.25 -24.37 -1.41
CA ASP A 121 4.62 -24.39 -0.08
C ASP A 121 5.52 -23.71 0.96
N GLU A 122 6.84 -23.89 0.87
CA GLU A 122 7.80 -23.21 1.73
C GLU A 122 7.73 -21.68 1.58
N PHE A 123 7.51 -21.17 0.36
CA PHE A 123 7.26 -19.74 0.14
C PHE A 123 5.94 -19.31 0.82
N LYS A 124 4.86 -20.06 0.64
CA LYS A 124 3.54 -19.77 1.23
C LYS A 124 3.59 -19.69 2.76
N GLU A 125 4.39 -20.55 3.39
CA GLU A 125 4.61 -20.54 4.84
C GLU A 125 5.29 -19.24 5.32
N HIS A 126 6.07 -18.57 4.45
CA HIS A 126 6.78 -17.32 4.74
C HIS A 126 6.17 -16.10 4.03
N PHE A 127 4.94 -16.22 3.52
CA PHE A 127 4.26 -15.15 2.79
C PHE A 127 3.03 -14.63 3.54
N LEU A 128 2.85 -13.31 3.55
CA LEU A 128 1.71 -12.63 4.15
C LEU A 128 1.48 -11.24 3.52
N GLY A 129 0.35 -10.60 3.81
CA GLY A 129 0.13 -9.19 3.49
C GLY A 129 0.69 -8.27 4.58
N THR A 130 1.30 -7.15 4.17
CA THR A 130 1.65 -6.03 5.06
C THR A 130 1.12 -4.75 4.46
N HIS A 131 -0.11 -4.37 4.80
CA HIS A 131 -0.78 -3.22 4.21
C HIS A 131 -0.48 -1.95 5.01
N PHE A 132 0.42 -1.13 4.46
CA PHE A 132 0.77 0.20 4.98
C PHE A 132 -0.19 1.26 4.46
N PHE A 133 -0.48 2.24 5.30
CA PHE A 133 -1.29 3.40 4.94
C PHE A 133 -0.41 4.61 4.59
N ASN A 134 -0.85 5.40 3.63
CA ASN A 134 -0.11 6.57 3.13
C ASN A 134 -0.41 7.83 3.98
N PRO A 135 0.60 8.58 4.46
CA PRO A 135 2.04 8.32 4.35
C PRO A 135 2.55 7.33 5.43
N PRO A 136 3.38 6.33 5.07
CA PRO A 136 3.80 5.26 6.01
C PRO A 136 4.46 5.74 7.29
N ARG A 137 5.22 6.83 7.26
CA ARG A 137 5.87 7.40 8.44
C ARG A 137 4.87 7.90 9.49
N TYR A 138 3.75 8.46 9.06
CA TYR A 138 2.80 9.17 9.92
C TYR A 138 1.59 8.32 10.29
N MET A 139 1.17 7.44 9.39
CA MET A 139 0.06 6.52 9.64
C MET A 139 0.54 5.37 10.52
N LYS A 140 0.01 5.30 11.75
CA LYS A 140 0.38 4.25 12.71
C LYS A 140 -0.17 2.89 12.34
N LEU A 141 -1.36 2.84 11.76
CA LEU A 141 -2.01 1.58 11.40
C LEU A 141 -1.18 0.80 10.38
N LEU A 142 -1.03 -0.48 10.63
CA LEU A 142 -0.53 -1.48 9.71
C LEU A 142 -1.39 -2.73 9.83
N GLU A 143 -1.93 -3.20 8.72
CA GLU A 143 -2.63 -4.47 8.67
C GLU A 143 -1.65 -5.58 8.30
N ILE A 144 -1.67 -6.67 9.08
CA ILE A 144 -0.97 -7.92 8.78
C ILE A 144 -2.02 -8.96 8.39
N ILE A 145 -1.88 -9.52 7.20
CA ILE A 145 -2.86 -10.42 6.60
C ILE A 145 -2.17 -11.76 6.31
N PRO A 146 -2.17 -12.71 7.27
CA PRO A 146 -1.71 -14.07 7.02
C PRO A 146 -2.70 -14.81 6.14
N THR A 147 -2.20 -15.74 5.33
CA THR A 147 -3.01 -16.74 4.62
C THR A 147 -3.22 -17.97 5.51
N LYS A 148 -3.97 -18.94 5.03
CA LYS A 148 -4.10 -20.25 5.70
C LYS A 148 -2.81 -21.05 5.73
N MET A 149 -1.87 -20.75 4.83
CA MET A 149 -0.58 -21.43 4.71
C MET A 149 0.53 -20.71 5.47
N THR A 150 0.33 -19.45 5.82
CA THR A 150 1.34 -18.66 6.55
C THR A 150 1.61 -19.28 7.92
N ASN A 151 2.87 -19.53 8.24
CA ASN A 151 3.27 -20.05 9.54
C ASN A 151 2.98 -19.03 10.66
N ASP A 152 2.38 -19.49 11.76
CA ASP A 152 2.04 -18.65 12.90
C ASP A 152 3.28 -17.93 13.46
N ALA A 153 4.44 -18.60 13.52
CA ALA A 153 5.68 -17.98 13.98
C ALA A 153 6.13 -16.81 13.07
N VAL A 154 5.88 -16.87 11.76
CA VAL A 154 6.15 -15.77 10.83
C VAL A 154 5.21 -14.61 11.09
N THR A 155 3.93 -14.89 11.35
CA THR A 155 2.92 -13.88 11.69
C THR A 155 3.27 -13.17 13.00
N GLU A 156 3.64 -13.92 14.04
CA GLU A 156 4.05 -13.38 15.34
C GLU A 156 5.32 -12.54 15.23
N TYR A 157 6.34 -13.06 14.49
CA TYR A 157 7.58 -12.34 14.25
C TYR A 157 7.33 -11.01 13.55
N MET A 158 6.56 -11.00 12.45
CA MET A 158 6.26 -9.79 11.68
C MET A 158 5.41 -8.81 12.48
N THR A 159 4.47 -9.29 13.28
CA THR A 159 3.72 -8.44 14.22
C THR A 159 4.66 -7.73 15.16
N GLY A 160 5.49 -8.50 15.88
CA GLY A 160 6.46 -7.93 16.84
C GLY A 160 7.49 -7.00 16.19
N PHE A 161 7.97 -7.34 15.00
CA PHE A 161 8.88 -6.49 14.22
C PHE A 161 8.22 -5.16 13.84
N CYS A 162 7.01 -5.20 13.28
CA CYS A 162 6.30 -3.99 12.88
C CYS A 162 5.94 -3.10 14.07
N GLU A 163 5.58 -3.68 15.22
CA GLU A 163 5.28 -2.91 16.43
C GLU A 163 6.52 -2.31 17.08
N LYS A 164 7.56 -3.14 17.33
CA LYS A 164 8.71 -2.75 18.13
C LYS A 164 9.76 -1.98 17.35
N ILE A 165 9.98 -2.33 16.07
CA ILE A 165 11.03 -1.73 15.25
C ILE A 165 10.45 -0.64 14.35
N LEU A 166 9.32 -0.87 13.69
CA LEU A 166 8.70 0.12 12.81
C LEU A 166 7.73 1.06 13.54
N GLY A 167 7.43 0.83 14.83
CA GLY A 167 6.56 1.68 15.65
C GLY A 167 5.11 1.74 15.17
N LYS A 168 4.63 0.65 14.57
CA LYS A 168 3.26 0.54 14.06
C LYS A 168 2.26 0.07 15.12
N GLY A 169 1.00 0.45 14.95
CA GLY A 169 -0.13 -0.21 15.60
C GLY A 169 -0.64 -1.30 14.67
N VAL A 170 -0.25 -2.55 14.96
CA VAL A 170 -0.56 -3.69 14.11
C VAL A 170 -1.96 -4.21 14.37
N VAL A 171 -2.69 -4.51 13.31
CA VAL A 171 -3.98 -5.21 13.35
C VAL A 171 -3.86 -6.43 12.45
N GLN A 172 -4.08 -7.62 13.02
CA GLN A 172 -4.16 -8.85 12.23
C GLN A 172 -5.53 -8.94 11.57
N CYS A 173 -5.51 -9.11 10.25
CA CYS A 173 -6.70 -9.19 9.42
C CYS A 173 -6.83 -10.57 8.80
N LYS A 174 -8.06 -10.95 8.50
CA LYS A 174 -8.32 -12.10 7.61
C LYS A 174 -8.04 -11.68 6.17
N ASP A 175 -7.63 -12.65 5.34
CA ASP A 175 -7.52 -12.49 3.89
C ASP A 175 -8.93 -12.45 3.26
N THR A 176 -9.55 -11.29 3.38
CA THR A 176 -10.91 -10.99 2.90
C THR A 176 -10.90 -9.68 2.09
N PRO A 177 -11.83 -9.47 1.17
CA PRO A 177 -11.82 -8.31 0.28
C PRO A 177 -11.66 -6.98 1.04
N ASN A 178 -10.64 -6.19 0.65
CA ASN A 178 -10.29 -4.89 1.23
C ASN A 178 -9.95 -4.90 2.75
N PHE A 179 -9.67 -6.06 3.32
CA PHE A 179 -9.26 -6.28 4.71
C PHE A 179 -10.21 -5.61 5.73
N ILE A 180 -9.72 -4.80 6.67
CA ILE A 180 -10.55 -4.12 7.68
C ILE A 180 -10.71 -2.64 7.36
N ALA A 181 -9.61 -1.89 7.25
CA ALA A 181 -9.68 -0.42 7.21
C ALA A 181 -10.31 0.10 5.92
N ASN A 182 -9.94 -0.45 4.76
CA ASN A 182 -10.56 -0.07 3.49
C ASN A 182 -12.04 -0.45 3.46
N ARG A 183 -12.41 -1.62 4.02
CA ARG A 183 -13.79 -2.04 4.11
C ARG A 183 -14.64 -1.09 4.96
N ILE A 184 -14.15 -0.70 6.13
CA ILE A 184 -14.81 0.29 7.00
C ILE A 184 -14.87 1.64 6.30
N GLY A 185 -13.80 2.07 5.63
CA GLY A 185 -13.75 3.34 4.90
C GLY A 185 -14.78 3.41 3.77
N VAL A 186 -14.86 2.37 2.94
CA VAL A 186 -15.86 2.28 1.85
C VAL A 186 -17.28 2.25 2.41
N PHE A 187 -17.52 1.47 3.46
CA PHE A 187 -18.83 1.43 4.12
C PHE A 187 -19.26 2.80 4.66
N SER A 188 -18.34 3.51 5.34
CA SER A 188 -18.59 4.86 5.87
C SER A 188 -18.93 5.83 4.75
N MET A 189 -18.15 5.81 3.68
CA MET A 189 -18.34 6.68 2.52
C MET A 189 -19.65 6.37 1.79
N ALA A 190 -19.96 5.10 1.53
CA ALA A 190 -21.22 4.67 0.93
C ALA A 190 -22.44 5.05 1.77
N SER A 191 -22.29 5.15 3.09
CA SER A 191 -23.35 5.59 3.99
C SER A 191 -23.64 7.10 3.92
N ILE A 192 -22.65 7.89 3.53
CA ILE A 192 -22.70 9.36 3.49
C ILE A 192 -23.08 9.88 2.11
N MET A 193 -22.62 9.26 1.02
CA MET A 193 -22.82 9.70 -0.35
C MET A 193 -24.28 9.96 -0.74
N PRO A 194 -25.30 9.18 -0.30
CA PRO A 194 -26.70 9.47 -0.60
C PRO A 194 -27.13 10.88 -0.21
N TRP A 195 -26.63 11.39 0.92
CA TRP A 195 -26.99 12.74 1.40
C TRP A 195 -26.48 13.84 0.48
N PHE A 196 -25.33 13.61 -0.18
CA PHE A 196 -24.78 14.51 -1.18
C PHE A 196 -25.54 14.42 -2.51
N PHE A 197 -25.75 13.21 -3.02
CA PHE A 197 -26.44 13.00 -4.30
C PHE A 197 -27.92 13.39 -4.28
N ASP A 198 -28.58 13.24 -3.14
CA ASP A 198 -29.96 13.73 -2.93
C ASP A 198 -30.05 15.27 -2.87
N GLY A 199 -28.92 15.98 -2.93
CA GLY A 199 -28.84 17.43 -2.86
C GLY A 199 -29.24 18.02 -1.47
N LYS A 200 -29.28 17.19 -0.44
CA LYS A 200 -29.63 17.62 0.92
C LYS A 200 -28.55 18.42 1.59
N PHE A 201 -27.28 18.07 1.29
CA PHE A 201 -26.11 18.74 1.84
C PHE A 201 -25.07 18.96 0.75
N ARG A 202 -24.29 20.04 0.86
CA ARG A 202 -23.10 20.28 0.06
C ARG A 202 -21.90 19.51 0.63
N ALA A 203 -20.87 19.30 -0.17
CA ALA A 203 -19.65 18.58 0.23
C ALA A 203 -19.00 19.20 1.48
N GLU A 204 -18.94 20.55 1.56
CA GLU A 204 -18.36 21.26 2.68
C GLU A 204 -19.17 21.10 3.98
N GLU A 205 -20.50 21.00 3.87
CA GLU A 205 -21.38 20.77 5.02
C GLU A 205 -21.21 19.33 5.55
N ILE A 206 -21.08 18.37 4.65
CA ILE A 206 -20.79 17.00 5.01
C ILE A 206 -19.40 16.90 5.66
N ASP A 207 -18.39 17.53 5.10
CA ASP A 207 -17.02 17.53 5.68
C ASP A 207 -17.00 18.20 7.06
N PHE A 208 -17.79 19.28 7.26
CA PHE A 208 -17.95 19.90 8.56
C PHE A 208 -18.56 18.92 9.58
N LEU A 209 -19.63 18.19 9.20
CA LEU A 209 -20.33 17.26 10.07
C LEU A 209 -19.54 15.97 10.32
N THR A 210 -18.77 15.48 9.35
CA THR A 210 -18.03 14.21 9.42
C THR A 210 -16.55 14.38 9.77
N GLY A 211 -16.15 15.55 10.19
CA GLY A 211 -14.78 15.88 10.58
C GLY A 211 -14.56 15.90 12.09
N THR A 212 -13.87 16.93 12.55
CA THR A 212 -13.46 17.07 13.95
C THR A 212 -14.61 17.16 14.95
N LEU A 213 -15.79 17.57 14.52
CA LEU A 213 -16.99 17.60 15.36
C LEU A 213 -17.38 16.20 15.89
N THR A 214 -17.16 15.18 15.10
CA THR A 214 -17.49 13.80 15.42
C THR A 214 -16.27 12.97 15.83
N GLY A 215 -15.13 13.63 16.09
CA GLY A 215 -13.91 12.98 16.50
C GLY A 215 -13.09 12.39 15.35
N TYR A 216 -13.49 12.60 14.10
CA TYR A 216 -12.74 12.19 12.92
C TYR A 216 -11.62 13.19 12.58
N SER A 217 -10.77 12.83 11.59
CA SER A 217 -9.67 13.66 11.15
C SER A 217 -10.18 14.98 10.52
N LYS A 218 -9.31 16.01 10.49
CA LYS A 218 -9.61 17.27 9.78
C LYS A 218 -9.88 17.10 8.28
N ALA A 219 -9.45 15.97 7.71
CA ALA A 219 -9.71 15.67 6.30
C ALA A 219 -11.17 15.32 6.03
N ALA A 220 -11.92 14.84 7.04
CA ALA A 220 -13.34 14.48 6.92
C ALA A 220 -13.60 13.51 5.74
N THR A 221 -14.77 13.52 5.14
CA THR A 221 -15.16 12.54 4.11
C THR A 221 -14.67 12.92 2.71
N PHE A 222 -15.09 14.08 2.19
CA PHE A 222 -14.78 14.46 0.81
C PHE A 222 -13.33 14.85 0.60
N ARG A 223 -12.75 15.55 1.55
CA ARG A 223 -11.32 15.87 1.48
C ARG A 223 -10.44 14.62 1.59
N THR A 224 -10.85 13.60 2.34
CA THR A 224 -10.18 12.29 2.34
C THR A 224 -10.32 11.61 0.99
N ALA A 225 -11.51 11.67 0.37
CA ALA A 225 -11.74 11.15 -0.97
C ALA A 225 -10.88 11.85 -2.03
N ASP A 226 -10.77 13.18 -1.97
CA ASP A 226 -9.93 13.99 -2.87
C ASP A 226 -8.43 13.66 -2.69
N MET A 227 -7.96 13.47 -1.45
CA MET A 227 -6.58 13.10 -1.17
C MET A 227 -6.24 11.66 -1.60
N ALA A 228 -7.20 10.74 -1.51
CA ALA A 228 -7.02 9.34 -1.94
C ALA A 228 -7.06 9.22 -3.46
N GLY A 229 -7.79 10.11 -4.14
CA GLY A 229 -8.13 10.07 -5.54
C GLY A 229 -9.49 9.42 -5.77
N LEU A 230 -10.39 10.13 -6.44
CA LEU A 230 -11.75 9.63 -6.72
C LEU A 230 -11.73 8.39 -7.63
N ASP A 231 -10.80 8.31 -8.54
CA ASP A 231 -10.53 7.15 -9.40
C ASP A 231 -10.13 5.92 -8.58
N VAL A 232 -9.26 6.10 -7.58
CA VAL A 232 -8.85 5.02 -6.68
C VAL A 232 -10.06 4.52 -5.86
N LEU A 233 -10.84 5.43 -5.31
CA LEU A 233 -12.02 5.08 -4.52
C LEU A 233 -13.09 4.36 -5.36
N ASN A 234 -13.32 4.84 -6.59
CA ASN A 234 -14.24 4.18 -7.51
C ASN A 234 -13.78 2.75 -7.83
N HIS A 235 -12.49 2.59 -8.13
CA HIS A 235 -11.92 1.27 -8.40
C HIS A 235 -12.02 0.31 -7.21
N VAL A 236 -11.77 0.82 -5.98
CA VAL A 236 -11.94 0.03 -4.75
C VAL A 236 -13.40 -0.39 -4.57
N ALA A 237 -14.36 0.51 -4.80
CA ALA A 237 -15.78 0.21 -4.70
C ALA A 237 -16.26 -0.79 -5.75
N GLU A 238 -15.80 -0.65 -7.00
CA GLU A 238 -16.12 -1.57 -8.10
C GLU A 238 -15.59 -2.99 -7.84
N ASN A 239 -14.41 -3.13 -7.26
CA ASN A 239 -13.83 -4.42 -6.90
C ASN A 239 -14.51 -5.02 -5.67
N LEU A 240 -14.88 -4.20 -4.69
CA LEU A 240 -15.50 -4.67 -3.46
C LEU A 240 -16.93 -5.14 -3.69
N TYR A 241 -17.70 -4.43 -4.52
CA TYR A 241 -19.12 -4.71 -4.73
C TYR A 241 -19.45 -6.17 -5.10
N PRO A 242 -18.81 -6.79 -6.11
CA PRO A 242 -19.04 -8.20 -6.43
C PRO A 242 -18.49 -9.16 -5.36
N ALA A 243 -17.47 -8.76 -4.62
CA ALA A 243 -16.78 -9.60 -3.64
C ALA A 243 -17.51 -9.73 -2.30
N VAL A 244 -18.54 -8.91 -2.05
CA VAL A 244 -19.32 -8.90 -0.79
C VAL A 244 -20.83 -9.05 -1.06
N PRO A 245 -21.28 -10.21 -1.59
CA PRO A 245 -22.67 -10.42 -2.01
C PRO A 245 -23.67 -10.32 -0.86
N ASP A 246 -23.24 -10.64 0.36
CA ASP A 246 -24.08 -10.71 1.55
C ASP A 246 -23.97 -9.46 2.45
N ASP A 247 -23.34 -8.38 1.97
CA ASP A 247 -23.22 -7.15 2.73
C ASP A 247 -24.58 -6.45 2.87
N GLU A 248 -24.96 -6.11 4.10
CA GLU A 248 -26.25 -5.51 4.44
C GLU A 248 -26.54 -4.19 3.70
N ARG A 249 -25.50 -3.50 3.25
CA ARG A 249 -25.60 -2.22 2.54
C ARG A 249 -25.21 -2.29 1.07
N ARG A 250 -25.06 -3.47 0.52
CA ARG A 250 -24.66 -3.69 -0.87
C ARG A 250 -25.46 -2.84 -1.88
N GLY A 251 -26.76 -2.66 -1.67
CA GLY A 251 -27.62 -1.82 -2.53
C GLY A 251 -27.27 -0.33 -2.52
N ARG A 252 -26.49 0.16 -1.55
CA ARG A 252 -26.07 1.56 -1.43
C ARG A 252 -24.65 1.80 -1.98
N GLU A 253 -23.85 0.78 -2.18
CA GLU A 253 -22.50 0.87 -2.75
C GLU A 253 -22.53 1.27 -4.24
N HIS A 254 -23.64 1.02 -4.96
CA HIS A 254 -23.87 1.59 -6.29
C HIS A 254 -23.84 3.12 -6.32
N VAL A 255 -23.99 3.77 -5.19
CA VAL A 255 -24.01 5.23 -5.08
C VAL A 255 -22.61 5.85 -5.21
N LEU A 256 -21.53 5.05 -5.11
CA LEU A 256 -20.17 5.52 -5.40
C LEU A 256 -19.90 5.60 -6.92
N ARG A 257 -20.75 5.02 -7.75
CA ARG A 257 -20.69 5.26 -9.20
C ARG A 257 -21.13 6.70 -9.46
N CYS A 258 -20.17 7.51 -9.89
CA CYS A 258 -20.50 8.81 -10.48
C CYS A 258 -21.50 8.58 -11.61
N PRO A 259 -22.72 9.20 -11.59
CA PRO A 259 -23.62 9.06 -12.72
C PRO A 259 -22.89 9.54 -13.97
N GLU A 260 -22.91 8.75 -15.05
CA GLU A 260 -22.29 9.06 -16.34
C GLU A 260 -22.75 10.40 -16.95
N SER A 261 -23.70 11.08 -16.31
CA SER A 261 -24.31 12.33 -16.74
C SER A 261 -23.97 13.55 -15.90
N ALA A 262 -23.05 13.47 -14.92
CA ALA A 262 -22.60 14.69 -14.24
C ALA A 262 -21.70 15.47 -15.20
N PRO A 263 -22.07 16.71 -15.63
CA PRO A 263 -21.21 17.50 -16.48
C PRO A 263 -19.88 17.72 -15.77
N ALA A 264 -18.79 17.36 -16.46
CA ALA A 264 -17.45 17.65 -16.00
C ALA A 264 -17.35 19.14 -15.68
N ARG A 265 -17.26 19.51 -14.40
CA ARG A 265 -16.85 20.83 -14.02
C ARG A 265 -15.37 20.91 -14.33
N GLU A 266 -15.02 21.71 -15.34
CA GLU A 266 -13.65 22.12 -15.58
C GLU A 266 -13.11 22.80 -14.32
N TYR A 267 -12.30 22.08 -13.54
CA TYR A 267 -11.41 22.69 -12.57
C TYR A 267 -10.19 23.22 -13.32
N PRO A 268 -9.68 24.41 -12.98
CA PRO A 268 -8.44 24.90 -13.57
C PRO A 268 -7.32 23.86 -13.31
N ASP A 269 -6.67 23.49 -14.38
CA ASP A 269 -5.64 22.44 -14.43
C ASP A 269 -4.30 23.02 -13.90
N ASP A 270 -4.16 23.10 -12.56
CA ASP A 270 -2.87 23.41 -11.93
C ASP A 270 -2.30 22.28 -11.06
N ARG A 271 -2.90 21.07 -11.12
CA ARG A 271 -2.45 19.87 -10.38
C ARG A 271 -1.99 18.74 -11.30
N THR A 272 -1.21 19.04 -12.32
CA THR A 272 -0.52 18.05 -13.15
C THR A 272 0.67 17.41 -12.41
N GLY A 273 0.46 16.87 -11.22
CA GLY A 273 1.50 16.23 -10.39
C GLY A 273 1.26 14.77 -10.04
N LEU A 274 0.07 14.22 -10.29
CA LEU A 274 -0.22 12.83 -10.01
C LEU A 274 0.09 11.97 -11.25
N ARG A 275 1.36 11.60 -11.38
CA ARG A 275 1.75 10.49 -12.26
C ARG A 275 1.33 9.17 -11.61
N PRO A 276 0.97 8.13 -12.40
CA PRO A 276 0.60 6.82 -11.87
C PRO A 276 1.69 6.29 -10.95
N HIS A 277 1.28 5.64 -9.84
CA HIS A 277 2.19 5.00 -8.90
C HIS A 277 3.16 4.08 -9.64
N ARG A 278 4.46 4.35 -9.49
CA ARG A 278 5.50 3.48 -10.02
C ARG A 278 5.67 2.29 -9.07
N PRO A 279 5.81 1.08 -9.59
CA PRO A 279 6.03 -0.12 -8.78
C PRO A 279 7.39 -0.04 -8.05
N GLY A 280 7.48 -0.66 -6.89
CA GLY A 280 8.71 -0.80 -6.14
C GLY A 280 8.73 -2.08 -5.30
N LEU A 281 9.92 -2.66 -5.16
CA LEU A 281 10.20 -3.77 -4.26
C LEU A 281 11.17 -3.30 -3.19
N ILE A 282 10.86 -3.55 -1.93
CA ILE A 282 11.73 -3.21 -0.81
C ILE A 282 12.35 -4.49 -0.28
N VAL A 283 13.67 -4.50 -0.24
CA VAL A 283 14.46 -5.61 0.33
C VAL A 283 15.16 -5.08 1.56
N SER A 284 14.92 -5.67 2.72
CA SER A 284 15.52 -5.27 3.99
C SER A 284 16.38 -6.37 4.57
N ARG A 285 17.56 -6.00 5.10
CA ARG A 285 18.44 -6.87 5.89
C ARG A 285 18.56 -6.29 7.30
N SER A 286 18.10 -7.04 8.29
CA SER A 286 18.28 -6.70 9.70
C SER A 286 19.51 -7.42 10.23
N HIS A 287 20.42 -6.68 10.91
CA HIS A 287 21.41 -7.28 11.79
C HIS A 287 20.87 -7.14 13.21
N PHE A 288 20.31 -8.21 13.74
CA PHE A 288 20.08 -8.27 15.17
C PHE A 288 21.43 -8.48 15.86
N ILE A 289 21.83 -7.47 16.62
CA ILE A 289 22.85 -7.63 17.67
C ILE A 289 22.13 -8.32 18.83
N HIS A 290 22.64 -9.50 19.23
CA HIS A 290 22.21 -10.23 20.40
C HIS A 290 22.36 -9.41 21.67
#